data_0e82d90dcc90e5180f106f0c474eef8a
#
_entry.id   0e82d90dcc90e5180f106f0c474eef8a
#
_cell.length_a   1.000
_cell.length_b   1.000
_cell.length_c   1.000
_cell.angle_alpha   90.00
_cell.angle_beta   90.00
_cell.angle_gamma   90.00
#
_symmetry.space_group_name_H-M   'P 1'
#
loop_
_entity.id
_entity.type
_entity.pdbx_description
1 polymer ?
#
loop_
_entity_poly.entity_id
_entity_poly.type
_entity_poly.pdbx_seq_one_letter_code
_entity_poly.pdbx_strand_id
1 'polypeptide(L)'
;GLIGTIGAMIGDEKIPSKNTTPESYELHRMFASMVEAGCEYAVMEVSSQGLKMDRTAGIMFDYGVFTNLSPDHIGPNEHKDFDDYLRCKSLLLKQCKVGIVNRDDEHFEKIIEGHTCSLETYGFSPEADLRAEDAKLVGGKGYLGISYHLKGLLDFHVEIDIPGKFSIYNSLTAIA
;
A
#
# COMPACT_ATOMS: atom_id res chain seq x y z
N GLY A 1 0.57 -9.35 12.44
CA GLY A 1 0.26 -10.32 11.40
C GLY A 1 0.44 -9.76 10.01
N LEU A 2 0.60 -10.62 9.02
CA LEU A 2 0.75 -10.26 7.61
C LEU A 2 -0.17 -11.13 6.75
N ILE A 3 -0.82 -10.56 5.74
CA ILE A 3 -1.59 -11.29 4.72
C ILE A 3 -1.21 -10.73 3.35
N GLY A 4 -0.81 -11.59 2.42
CA GLY A 4 -0.41 -11.14 1.09
C GLY A 4 -0.19 -12.29 0.11
N THR A 5 0.40 -11.95 -1.03
CA THR A 5 0.62 -12.88 -2.16
C THR A 5 1.46 -14.10 -1.77
N ILE A 6 2.41 -13.95 -0.85
CA ILE A 6 3.27 -15.06 -0.38
C ILE A 6 2.64 -15.90 0.73
N GLY A 7 1.40 -15.63 1.11
CA GLY A 7 0.68 -16.27 2.21
C GLY A 7 0.41 -15.32 3.38
N ALA A 8 0.04 -15.90 4.52
CA ALA A 8 -0.17 -15.17 5.77
C ALA A 8 0.89 -15.56 6.81
N MET A 9 1.19 -14.61 7.70
CA MET A 9 2.01 -14.82 8.89
C MET A 9 1.21 -14.38 10.12
N ILE A 10 1.03 -15.30 11.08
CA ILE A 10 0.34 -15.04 12.35
C ILE A 10 1.32 -15.35 13.47
N GLY A 11 1.88 -14.32 14.08
CA GLY A 11 3.08 -14.51 14.92
C GLY A 11 4.21 -15.10 14.08
N ASP A 12 4.73 -16.23 14.49
CA ASP A 12 5.80 -16.96 13.78
C ASP A 12 5.27 -18.05 12.81
N GLU A 13 3.96 -18.28 12.78
CA GLU A 13 3.33 -19.29 11.92
C GLU A 13 3.10 -18.77 10.52
N LYS A 14 3.53 -19.55 9.51
CA LYS A 14 3.28 -19.27 8.09
C LYS A 14 2.13 -20.13 7.57
N ILE A 15 1.13 -19.48 7.00
CA ILE A 15 -0.09 -20.12 6.47
C ILE A 15 -0.13 -19.86 4.95
N PRO A 16 -0.18 -20.90 4.11
CA PRO A 16 -0.34 -20.72 2.68
C PRO A 16 -1.69 -20.03 2.36
N SER A 17 -1.69 -19.09 1.44
CA SER A 17 -2.90 -18.49 0.91
C SER A 17 -3.04 -18.77 -0.58
N LYS A 18 -4.27 -19.00 -1.04
CA LYS A 18 -4.57 -19.19 -2.46
C LYS A 18 -4.70 -17.87 -3.21
N ASN A 19 -5.07 -16.82 -2.51
CA ASN A 19 -5.32 -15.50 -3.06
C ASN A 19 -4.52 -14.46 -2.27
N THR A 20 -4.06 -13.40 -2.94
CA THR A 20 -3.45 -12.23 -2.29
C THR A 20 -4.35 -11.66 -1.20
N THR A 21 -5.65 -11.53 -1.50
CA THR A 21 -6.69 -11.18 -0.52
C THR A 21 -7.61 -12.39 -0.37
N PRO A 22 -7.59 -13.10 0.77
CA PRO A 22 -8.44 -14.26 1.04
C PRO A 22 -9.93 -13.96 0.92
N GLU A 23 -10.75 -15.01 0.77
CA GLU A 23 -12.20 -14.89 0.85
C GLU A 23 -12.63 -14.37 2.23
N SER A 24 -13.75 -13.67 2.29
CA SER A 24 -14.22 -12.93 3.48
C SER A 24 -14.17 -13.76 4.77
N TYR A 25 -14.70 -14.97 4.75
CA TYR A 25 -14.71 -15.85 5.92
C TYR A 25 -13.27 -16.21 6.38
N GLU A 26 -12.39 -16.55 5.44
CA GLU A 26 -10.99 -16.88 5.75
C GLU A 26 -10.23 -15.67 6.29
N LEU A 27 -10.47 -14.50 5.71
CA LEU A 27 -9.88 -13.25 6.15
C LEU A 27 -10.24 -12.93 7.61
N HIS A 28 -11.52 -12.98 7.95
CA HIS A 28 -11.97 -12.76 9.32
C HIS A 28 -11.45 -13.83 10.30
N ARG A 29 -11.34 -15.09 9.88
CA ARG A 29 -10.73 -16.15 10.67
C ARG A 29 -9.24 -15.87 10.93
N MET A 30 -8.49 -15.41 9.93
CA MET A 30 -7.09 -15.03 10.09
C MET A 30 -6.94 -13.87 11.09
N PHE A 31 -7.79 -12.84 11.01
CA PHE A 31 -7.76 -11.76 12.00
C PHE A 31 -8.07 -12.24 13.42
N ALA A 32 -9.04 -13.14 13.59
CA ALA A 32 -9.31 -13.73 14.89
C ALA A 32 -8.07 -14.48 15.43
N SER A 33 -7.42 -15.30 14.60
CA SER A 33 -6.19 -15.98 14.98
C SER A 33 -5.04 -15.01 15.28
N MET A 34 -4.93 -13.88 14.58
CA MET A 34 -3.94 -12.84 14.91
C MET A 34 -4.18 -12.23 16.30
N VAL A 35 -5.45 -11.97 16.64
CA VAL A 35 -5.82 -11.49 17.98
C VAL A 35 -5.46 -12.53 19.05
N GLU A 36 -5.79 -13.81 18.85
CA GLU A 36 -5.46 -14.91 19.76
C GLU A 36 -3.94 -15.09 19.93
N ALA A 37 -3.17 -14.85 18.85
CA ALA A 37 -1.71 -14.88 18.89
C ALA A 37 -1.06 -13.63 19.49
N GLY A 38 -1.85 -12.63 19.91
CA GLY A 38 -1.36 -11.38 20.50
C GLY A 38 -0.74 -10.40 19.49
N CYS A 39 -1.08 -10.50 18.20
CA CYS A 39 -0.64 -9.51 17.21
C CYS A 39 -1.28 -8.15 17.48
N GLU A 40 -0.47 -7.12 17.64
CA GLU A 40 -0.93 -5.75 17.82
C GLU A 40 -1.29 -5.07 16.49
N TYR A 41 -0.65 -5.51 15.40
CA TYR A 41 -0.82 -4.97 14.06
C TYR A 41 -1.12 -6.08 13.05
N ALA A 42 -1.97 -5.76 12.09
CA ALA A 42 -2.21 -6.57 10.90
C ALA A 42 -1.94 -5.73 9.64
N VAL A 43 -1.03 -6.18 8.80
CA VAL A 43 -0.74 -5.58 7.50
C VAL A 43 -1.21 -6.53 6.42
N MET A 44 -1.94 -6.03 5.41
CA MET A 44 -2.40 -6.89 4.34
C MET A 44 -2.33 -6.23 2.97
N GLU A 45 -2.08 -7.04 1.96
CA GLU A 45 -2.27 -6.66 0.57
C GLU A 45 -3.77 -6.75 0.22
N VAL A 46 -4.32 -5.65 -0.29
CA VAL A 46 -5.73 -5.59 -0.73
C VAL A 46 -5.76 -5.49 -2.24
N SER A 47 -6.06 -6.59 -2.90
CA SER A 47 -6.17 -6.66 -4.36
C SER A 47 -7.42 -5.96 -4.86
N SER A 48 -7.36 -5.43 -6.09
CA SER A 48 -8.53 -4.84 -6.76
C SER A 48 -9.69 -5.82 -6.91
N GLN A 49 -9.38 -7.11 -7.14
CA GLN A 49 -10.37 -8.19 -7.17
C GLN A 49 -10.96 -8.44 -5.78
N GLY A 50 -10.16 -8.37 -4.72
CA GLY A 50 -10.65 -8.48 -3.35
C GLY A 50 -11.66 -7.40 -3.01
N LEU A 51 -11.40 -6.17 -3.42
CA LEU A 51 -12.34 -5.04 -3.28
C LEU A 51 -13.58 -5.21 -4.16
N LYS A 52 -13.40 -5.61 -5.43
CA LYS A 52 -14.50 -5.83 -6.38
C LYS A 52 -15.47 -6.91 -5.91
N MET A 53 -14.97 -7.93 -5.22
CA MET A 53 -15.73 -9.08 -4.74
C MET A 53 -16.14 -8.94 -3.26
N ASP A 54 -16.04 -7.76 -2.69
CA ASP A 54 -16.41 -7.46 -1.30
C ASP A 54 -15.71 -8.37 -0.25
N ARG A 55 -14.52 -8.89 -0.56
CA ARG A 55 -13.79 -9.77 0.37
C ARG A 55 -13.38 -9.06 1.66
N THR A 56 -13.25 -7.74 1.62
CA THR A 56 -12.94 -6.88 2.77
C THR A 56 -14.18 -6.21 3.38
N ALA A 57 -15.38 -6.64 3.00
CA ALA A 57 -16.61 -6.06 3.52
C ALA A 57 -16.68 -6.13 5.05
N GLY A 58 -17.09 -5.03 5.67
CA GLY A 58 -17.18 -4.90 7.13
C GLY A 58 -15.85 -4.59 7.84
N ILE A 59 -14.74 -4.51 7.11
CA ILE A 59 -13.44 -4.11 7.65
C ILE A 59 -13.26 -2.60 7.44
N MET A 60 -12.92 -1.88 8.51
CA MET A 60 -12.45 -0.50 8.45
C MET A 60 -10.97 -0.49 8.81
N PHE A 61 -10.12 -0.24 7.84
CA PHE A 61 -8.69 -0.13 8.05
C PHE A 61 -8.33 1.17 8.75
N ASP A 62 -7.33 1.17 9.62
CA ASP A 62 -6.80 2.41 10.18
C ASP A 62 -6.07 3.20 9.09
N TYR A 63 -5.28 2.51 8.27
CA TYR A 63 -4.55 3.07 7.14
C TYR A 63 -4.84 2.29 5.86
N GLY A 64 -5.13 3.01 4.79
CA GLY A 64 -5.26 2.47 3.43
C GLY A 64 -4.17 3.07 2.54
N VAL A 65 -3.22 2.23 2.10
CA VAL A 65 -2.07 2.69 1.32
C VAL A 65 -2.29 2.44 -0.16
N PHE A 66 -2.16 3.47 -0.98
CA PHE A 66 -2.23 3.40 -2.42
C PHE A 66 -0.86 3.76 -3.03
N THR A 67 -0.12 2.75 -3.48
CA THR A 67 1.28 2.93 -3.90
C THR A 67 1.42 3.44 -5.32
N ASN A 68 0.75 2.79 -6.28
CA ASN A 68 0.80 3.15 -7.70
C ASN A 68 -0.35 2.48 -8.47
N LEU A 69 -0.60 2.99 -9.66
CA LEU A 69 -1.51 2.41 -10.63
C LEU A 69 -0.83 2.32 -11.99
N SER A 70 -0.82 1.13 -12.57
CA SER A 70 -0.39 0.89 -13.94
C SER A 70 -1.37 -0.08 -14.60
N PRO A 71 -1.55 -0.03 -15.93
CA PRO A 71 -2.42 -0.96 -16.64
C PRO A 71 -2.01 -2.41 -16.37
N ASP A 72 -2.83 -3.12 -15.61
CA ASP A 72 -2.67 -4.51 -15.23
C ASP A 72 -4.03 -5.12 -14.89
N HIS A 73 -4.11 -6.45 -14.77
CA HIS A 73 -5.34 -7.13 -14.38
C HIS A 73 -6.58 -6.80 -15.24
N ILE A 74 -6.38 -6.59 -16.55
CA ILE A 74 -7.46 -6.34 -17.50
C ILE A 74 -7.64 -7.58 -18.38
N GLY A 75 -8.78 -8.25 -18.28
CA GLY A 75 -9.04 -9.48 -19.02
C GLY A 75 -10.39 -10.12 -18.71
N PRO A 76 -10.73 -11.23 -19.38
CA PRO A 76 -12.06 -11.86 -19.27
C PRO A 76 -12.50 -12.27 -17.87
N ASN A 77 -11.52 -12.60 -16.98
CA ASN A 77 -11.79 -13.02 -15.61
C ASN A 77 -11.29 -11.99 -14.57
N GLU A 78 -10.98 -10.78 -15.00
CA GLU A 78 -10.42 -9.72 -14.17
C GLU A 78 -11.27 -8.45 -14.28
N HIS A 79 -10.63 -7.31 -14.55
CA HIS A 79 -11.36 -6.06 -14.80
C HIS A 79 -11.68 -5.92 -16.30
N LYS A 80 -12.85 -5.38 -16.62
CA LYS A 80 -13.29 -5.19 -18.01
C LYS A 80 -12.42 -4.18 -18.78
N ASP A 81 -11.92 -3.16 -18.06
CA ASP A 81 -11.11 -2.07 -18.57
C ASP A 81 -10.32 -1.41 -17.43
N PHE A 82 -9.46 -0.45 -17.78
CA PHE A 82 -8.65 0.29 -16.84
C PHE A 82 -9.49 1.13 -15.85
N ASP A 83 -10.59 1.72 -16.31
CA ASP A 83 -11.45 2.52 -15.42
C ASP A 83 -12.15 1.65 -14.36
N ASP A 84 -12.55 0.42 -14.70
CA ASP A 84 -13.06 -0.56 -13.74
C ASP A 84 -11.98 -0.97 -12.73
N TYR A 85 -10.75 -1.18 -13.20
CA TYR A 85 -9.61 -1.50 -12.33
C TYR A 85 -9.29 -0.36 -11.35
N LEU A 86 -9.16 0.88 -11.85
CA LEU A 86 -8.94 2.07 -11.04
C LEU A 86 -10.06 2.24 -10.01
N ARG A 87 -11.32 2.22 -10.48
CA ARG A 87 -12.51 2.34 -9.62
C ARG A 87 -12.50 1.29 -8.48
N CYS A 88 -12.16 0.05 -8.80
CA CYS A 88 -12.13 -1.00 -7.78
C CYS A 88 -11.00 -0.79 -6.78
N LYS A 89 -9.78 -0.40 -7.22
CA LYS A 89 -8.68 -0.08 -6.30
C LYS A 89 -9.01 1.11 -5.39
N SER A 90 -9.66 2.15 -5.91
CA SER A 90 -10.04 3.35 -5.14
C SER A 90 -11.07 3.07 -4.04
N LEU A 91 -11.77 1.92 -4.07
CA LEU A 91 -12.67 1.52 -2.98
C LEU A 91 -11.96 1.40 -1.63
N LEU A 92 -10.65 1.13 -1.61
CA LEU A 92 -9.87 1.11 -0.38
C LEU A 92 -9.97 2.43 0.40
N LEU A 93 -9.98 3.57 -0.31
CA LEU A 93 -10.08 4.90 0.31
C LEU A 93 -11.47 5.22 0.89
N LYS A 94 -12.44 4.31 0.72
CA LYS A 94 -13.75 4.33 1.38
C LYS A 94 -13.83 3.36 2.57
N GLN A 95 -12.80 2.53 2.76
CA GLN A 95 -12.72 1.51 3.79
C GLN A 95 -11.54 1.74 4.75
N CYS A 96 -11.00 2.97 4.80
CA CYS A 96 -9.94 3.33 5.73
C CYS A 96 -10.23 4.67 6.43
N LYS A 97 -9.58 4.89 7.57
CA LYS A 97 -9.65 6.15 8.31
C LYS A 97 -8.70 7.19 7.69
N VAL A 98 -7.47 6.76 7.35
CA VAL A 98 -6.44 7.57 6.69
C VAL A 98 -6.02 6.88 5.42
N GLY A 99 -6.07 7.60 4.30
CA GLY A 99 -5.58 7.17 3.00
C GLY A 99 -4.21 7.77 2.72
N ILE A 100 -3.20 6.91 2.54
CA ILE A 100 -1.83 7.31 2.21
C ILE A 100 -1.63 7.11 0.70
N VAL A 101 -1.46 8.19 -0.06
CA VAL A 101 -1.52 8.15 -1.52
C VAL A 101 -0.31 8.81 -2.16
N ASN A 102 0.24 8.17 -3.21
CA ASN A 102 1.32 8.74 -4.01
C ASN A 102 0.81 9.95 -4.82
N ARG A 103 1.28 11.16 -4.49
CA ARG A 103 0.89 12.42 -5.14
C ARG A 103 1.41 12.53 -6.58
N ASP A 104 2.46 11.78 -6.91
CA ASP A 104 3.09 11.82 -8.22
C ASP A 104 2.46 10.82 -9.23
N ASP A 105 1.45 10.06 -8.82
CA ASP A 105 0.74 9.16 -9.74
C ASP A 105 -0.09 9.99 -10.73
N GLU A 106 0.03 9.70 -12.02
CA GLU A 106 -0.69 10.43 -13.08
C GLU A 106 -2.22 10.33 -12.96
N HIS A 107 -2.70 9.34 -12.22
CA HIS A 107 -4.13 9.13 -11.97
C HIS A 107 -4.57 9.63 -10.59
N PHE A 108 -3.72 10.34 -9.86
CA PHE A 108 -3.97 10.77 -8.48
C PHE A 108 -5.37 11.33 -8.25
N GLU A 109 -5.81 12.29 -9.07
CA GLU A 109 -7.11 12.94 -8.92
C GLU A 109 -8.28 11.93 -9.07
N LYS A 110 -8.14 10.96 -9.97
CA LYS A 110 -9.13 9.89 -10.15
C LYS A 110 -9.09 8.87 -9.00
N ILE A 111 -7.91 8.59 -8.46
CA ILE A 111 -7.72 7.65 -7.33
C ILE A 111 -8.45 8.17 -6.10
N ILE A 112 -8.33 9.46 -5.81
CA ILE A 112 -8.93 10.07 -4.63
C ILE A 112 -10.40 10.48 -4.83
N GLU A 113 -10.94 10.35 -6.03
CA GLU A 113 -12.31 10.75 -6.32
C GLU A 113 -13.33 10.01 -5.44
N GLY A 114 -14.11 10.77 -4.67
CA GLY A 114 -15.13 10.24 -3.78
C GLY A 114 -14.61 9.44 -2.59
N HIS A 115 -13.35 9.65 -2.17
CA HIS A 115 -12.82 9.15 -0.91
C HIS A 115 -13.62 9.66 0.29
N THR A 116 -13.57 8.94 1.40
CA THR A 116 -14.24 9.31 2.65
C THR A 116 -13.29 9.39 3.85
N CYS A 117 -12.02 9.07 3.63
CA CYS A 117 -10.95 9.09 4.63
C CYS A 117 -10.25 10.46 4.69
N SER A 118 -9.47 10.70 5.73
CA SER A 118 -8.44 11.74 5.71
C SER A 118 -7.35 11.32 4.74
N LEU A 119 -6.78 12.26 3.98
CA LEU A 119 -5.69 11.96 3.05
C LEU A 119 -4.37 12.46 3.59
N GLU A 120 -3.35 11.63 3.46
CA GLU A 120 -1.93 11.97 3.57
C GLU A 120 -1.25 11.60 2.26
N THR A 121 -0.39 12.47 1.75
CA THR A 121 0.22 12.31 0.43
C THR A 121 1.73 12.22 0.55
N TYR A 122 2.34 11.44 -0.33
CA TYR A 122 3.79 11.34 -0.43
C TYR A 122 4.25 11.37 -1.88
N GLY A 123 5.51 11.77 -2.10
CA GLY A 123 6.09 11.81 -3.44
C GLY A 123 7.29 12.75 -3.54
N PHE A 124 7.57 13.16 -4.77
CA PHE A 124 8.55 14.22 -5.08
C PHE A 124 7.87 15.58 -5.30
N SER A 125 6.56 15.57 -5.53
CA SER A 125 5.79 16.79 -5.72
C SER A 125 5.95 17.73 -4.52
N PRO A 126 6.16 19.05 -4.76
CA PRO A 126 6.17 20.03 -3.67
C PRO A 126 4.84 20.14 -2.91
N GLU A 127 3.75 19.61 -3.50
CA GLU A 127 2.43 19.58 -2.90
C GLU A 127 2.21 18.35 -1.99
N ALA A 128 3.16 17.39 -1.96
CA ALA A 128 3.05 16.22 -1.10
C ALA A 128 3.33 16.57 0.36
N ASP A 129 2.57 15.96 1.28
CA ASP A 129 2.72 16.14 2.74
C ASP A 129 4.08 15.59 3.22
N LEU A 130 4.50 14.45 2.66
CA LEU A 130 5.84 13.88 2.82
C LEU A 130 6.53 13.85 1.45
N ARG A 131 7.62 14.57 1.29
CA ARG A 131 8.31 14.65 0.01
C ARG A 131 9.79 14.32 0.10
N ALA A 132 10.30 13.65 -0.92
CA ALA A 132 11.71 13.38 -1.08
C ALA A 132 12.36 14.51 -1.89
N GLU A 133 13.42 15.10 -1.33
CA GLU A 133 14.28 16.10 -1.98
C GLU A 133 15.72 15.59 -2.05
N ASP A 134 16.51 16.13 -2.95
CA ASP A 134 17.96 15.86 -3.08
C ASP A 134 18.34 14.37 -3.20
N ALA A 135 17.49 13.60 -3.89
CA ALA A 135 17.71 12.16 -4.08
C ALA A 135 18.98 11.89 -4.90
N LYS A 136 19.86 11.03 -4.39
CA LYS A 136 21.12 10.65 -5.03
C LYS A 136 21.49 9.20 -4.73
N LEU A 137 22.18 8.57 -5.69
CA LEU A 137 22.78 7.26 -5.45
C LEU A 137 23.90 7.37 -4.41
N VAL A 138 23.92 6.43 -3.50
CA VAL A 138 24.99 6.22 -2.52
C VAL A 138 25.50 4.79 -2.62
N GLY A 139 26.76 4.59 -2.32
CA GLY A 139 27.32 3.26 -2.44
C GLY A 139 28.68 3.14 -1.75
N GLY A 140 29.05 1.90 -1.47
CA GLY A 140 30.31 1.52 -0.85
C GLY A 140 30.79 0.15 -1.35
N LYS A 141 31.78 -0.44 -0.65
CA LYS A 141 32.22 -1.80 -0.98
C LYS A 141 31.08 -2.81 -0.72
N GLY A 142 30.43 -3.26 -1.80
CA GLY A 142 29.46 -4.34 -1.77
C GLY A 142 27.99 -3.92 -1.64
N TYR A 143 27.67 -2.62 -1.64
CA TYR A 143 26.27 -2.18 -1.71
C TYR A 143 26.10 -0.95 -2.62
N LEU A 144 24.90 -0.85 -3.18
CA LEU A 144 24.42 0.33 -3.89
C LEU A 144 23.04 0.67 -3.32
N GLY A 145 22.88 1.90 -2.89
CA GLY A 145 21.67 2.40 -2.27
C GLY A 145 21.26 3.75 -2.82
N ILE A 146 20.32 4.37 -2.15
CA ILE A 146 19.87 5.73 -2.45
C ILE A 146 19.67 6.51 -1.16
N SER A 147 20.00 7.80 -1.19
CA SER A 147 19.71 8.71 -0.08
C SER A 147 18.89 9.88 -0.56
N TYR A 148 18.09 10.43 0.33
CA TYR A 148 17.29 11.62 0.08
C TYR A 148 17.02 12.38 1.39
N HIS A 149 16.61 13.62 1.29
CA HIS A 149 16.11 14.39 2.41
C HIS A 149 14.59 14.32 2.43
N LEU A 150 14.00 13.81 3.51
CA LEU A 150 12.56 13.83 3.74
C LEU A 150 12.16 15.21 4.25
N LYS A 151 11.14 15.81 3.65
CA LYS A 151 10.56 17.11 3.99
C LYS A 151 9.03 17.05 4.08
N GLY A 152 8.48 18.02 4.80
CA GLY A 152 7.02 18.17 4.98
C GLY A 152 6.61 17.92 6.42
N LEU A 153 5.73 16.97 6.67
CA LEU A 153 5.31 16.59 8.03
C LEU A 153 6.47 16.13 8.91
N LEU A 154 7.51 15.57 8.29
CA LEU A 154 8.75 15.17 8.93
C LEU A 154 9.95 15.80 8.19
N ASP A 155 11.08 15.94 8.88
CA ASP A 155 12.31 16.54 8.33
C ASP A 155 13.53 15.77 8.83
N PHE A 156 14.09 14.87 8.00
CA PHE A 156 15.33 14.15 8.29
C PHE A 156 15.95 13.53 7.03
N HIS A 157 17.20 13.09 7.15
CA HIS A 157 17.91 12.39 6.09
C HIS A 157 17.58 10.90 6.12
N VAL A 158 17.29 10.35 4.93
CA VAL A 158 17.00 8.91 4.73
C VAL A 158 18.08 8.31 3.85
N GLU A 159 18.54 7.12 4.20
CA GLU A 159 19.41 6.29 3.38
C GLU A 159 18.86 4.87 3.37
N ILE A 160 18.75 4.28 2.18
CA ILE A 160 18.28 2.91 1.95
C ILE A 160 19.26 2.17 1.06
N ASP A 161 19.50 0.92 1.34
CA ASP A 161 20.47 0.06 0.64
C ASP A 161 19.90 -0.64 -0.62
N ILE A 162 18.81 -0.10 -1.15
CA ILE A 162 18.16 -0.55 -2.38
C ILE A 162 18.11 0.63 -3.36
N PRO A 163 18.76 0.52 -4.53
CA PRO A 163 18.79 1.60 -5.51
C PRO A 163 17.47 1.72 -6.27
N GLY A 164 17.26 2.90 -6.86
CA GLY A 164 16.15 3.16 -7.77
C GLY A 164 15.06 4.05 -7.20
N LYS A 165 14.38 4.76 -8.11
CA LYS A 165 13.33 5.72 -7.76
C LYS A 165 12.16 5.07 -7.01
N PHE A 166 11.79 3.84 -7.37
CA PHE A 166 10.73 3.11 -6.69
C PHE A 166 11.04 2.80 -5.22
N SER A 167 12.33 2.62 -4.88
CA SER A 167 12.75 2.40 -3.50
C SER A 167 12.48 3.63 -2.63
N ILE A 168 12.57 4.85 -3.20
CA ILE A 168 12.19 6.08 -2.51
C ILE A 168 10.69 6.09 -2.24
N TYR A 169 9.84 5.82 -3.24
CA TYR A 169 8.40 5.75 -3.04
C TYR A 169 8.00 4.71 -1.99
N ASN A 170 8.62 3.52 -2.04
CA ASN A 170 8.35 2.47 -1.07
C ASN A 170 8.76 2.88 0.36
N SER A 171 9.92 3.56 0.51
CA SER A 171 10.36 4.06 1.82
C SER A 171 9.48 5.20 2.33
N LEU A 172 9.07 6.14 1.47
CA LEU A 172 8.11 7.19 1.82
C LEU A 172 6.79 6.60 2.31
N THR A 173 6.29 5.58 1.61
CA THR A 173 5.08 4.84 2.01
C THR A 173 5.20 4.18 3.39
N ALA A 174 6.39 3.65 3.71
CA ALA A 174 6.62 3.00 5.00
C ALA A 174 6.85 4.00 6.15
N ILE A 175 7.22 5.25 5.83
CA ILE A 175 7.42 6.32 6.81
C ILE A 175 6.11 7.03 7.11
N ALA A 176 5.24 7.18 6.11
CA ALA A 176 3.91 7.79 6.26
C ALA A 176 3.03 6.97 7.20
#